data_d7afbebcf39616dbfec225ffa0970597
#
_entry.id   d7afbebcf39616dbfec225ffa0970597
#
_cell.length_a   1.000
_cell.length_b   1.000
_cell.length_c   1.000
_cell.angle_alpha   90.00
_cell.angle_beta   90.00
_cell.angle_gamma   90.00
#
_symmetry.space_group_name_H-M   'P 1'
#
loop_
_entity.id
_entity.type
_entity.pdbx_description
1 polymer ?
#
loop_
_entity_poly.entity_id
_entity_poly.type
_entity_poly.pdbx_seq_one_letter_code
_entity_poly.pdbx_strand_id
1 'polypeptide(L)'
;YNGLWNLYKTTDRRSDGKVWDMYSDITNYTFGTDQCGTYGVEGDCYNREHSVPKSWFSEQSPMKSDVWHVYPTDGKINGMRSNNPFGEVGSGASSSKNGFSKWGKCVTPGYSGTVFEPNDEYKGDFARTYFYFATRYQNRITNWGSIFVSNYPHIIDWQLNMLLRWHEQDPVSQKELDRNEAVYESRQGNRNPFIDYPELVDLIFGDSRNIPFMPDGGDAPYIEAPRNGSTVDMGIASVNSSSPVTVQLSVRGRNIESAVSVEVGGDDSECFSVNRRELTADEVNNGTT
;
A
#
# COMPACT_ATOMS: atom_id res chain seq x y z
N TYR A 1 12.13 7.25 21.22
CA TYR A 1 11.21 6.11 21.40
C TYR A 1 10.18 6.36 22.50
N ASN A 2 10.59 6.83 23.67
CA ASN A 2 9.62 7.13 24.76
C ASN A 2 8.71 8.32 24.44
N GLY A 3 9.11 9.22 23.57
CA GLY A 3 8.29 10.34 23.13
C GLY A 3 7.04 9.94 22.34
N LEU A 4 7.00 8.71 21.78
CA LEU A 4 5.85 8.21 21.05
C LEU A 4 4.57 8.18 21.89
N TRP A 5 4.68 7.89 23.19
CA TRP A 5 3.52 7.89 24.10
C TRP A 5 2.77 9.24 24.14
N ASN A 6 3.52 10.34 24.05
CA ASN A 6 2.90 11.66 24.01
C ASN A 6 2.40 12.00 22.60
N LEU A 7 3.11 11.54 21.58
CA LEU A 7 2.76 11.79 20.19
C LEU A 7 1.42 11.14 19.83
N TYR A 8 1.15 9.93 20.27
CA TYR A 8 -0.12 9.24 20.04
C TYR A 8 -1.36 10.00 20.50
N LYS A 9 -1.23 10.91 21.48
CA LYS A 9 -2.33 11.76 21.94
C LYS A 9 -2.89 12.70 20.88
N THR A 10 -2.13 12.93 19.81
CA THR A 10 -2.51 13.74 18.65
C THR A 10 -2.63 12.90 17.38
N THR A 11 -1.70 11.97 17.15
CA THR A 11 -1.61 11.23 15.90
C THR A 11 -2.55 10.01 15.82
N ASP A 12 -2.89 9.41 16.96
CA ASP A 12 -3.63 8.14 17.00
C ASP A 12 -4.81 8.22 17.99
N ARG A 13 -5.54 9.34 17.95
CA ARG A 13 -6.65 9.65 18.82
C ARG A 13 -7.98 9.60 18.08
N ARG A 14 -8.93 8.82 18.60
CA ARG A 14 -10.32 8.82 18.17
C ARG A 14 -11.05 10.10 18.57
N SER A 15 -12.17 10.39 17.93
CA SER A 15 -13.01 11.56 18.23
C SER A 15 -13.53 11.60 19.67
N ASP A 16 -13.71 10.43 20.29
CA ASP A 16 -14.10 10.30 21.72
C ASP A 16 -12.93 10.49 22.71
N GLY A 17 -11.73 10.79 22.20
CA GLY A 17 -10.54 11.03 23.00
C GLY A 17 -9.76 9.79 23.39
N LYS A 18 -10.18 8.61 22.94
CA LYS A 18 -9.53 7.34 23.24
C LYS A 18 -8.46 6.99 22.21
N VAL A 19 -7.64 5.99 22.54
CA VAL A 19 -6.61 5.47 21.65
C VAL A 19 -7.26 4.84 20.43
N TRP A 20 -6.72 5.12 19.26
CA TRP A 20 -7.11 4.43 18.03
C TRP A 20 -6.31 3.14 17.89
N ASP A 21 -6.93 2.03 18.25
CA ASP A 21 -6.34 0.70 18.16
C ASP A 21 -6.70 0.06 16.81
N MET A 22 -5.71 -0.27 16.01
CA MET A 22 -5.92 -0.87 14.68
C MET A 22 -5.91 -2.41 14.71
N TYR A 23 -5.74 -3.02 15.90
CA TYR A 23 -5.67 -4.48 16.04
C TYR A 23 -6.86 -5.08 16.77
N SER A 24 -7.66 -4.27 17.47
CA SER A 24 -8.82 -4.72 18.21
C SER A 24 -9.93 -3.67 18.21
N ASP A 25 -11.17 -4.12 18.03
CA ASP A 25 -12.39 -3.30 18.02
C ASP A 25 -13.09 -3.21 19.37
N ILE A 26 -12.64 -4.00 20.34
CA ILE A 26 -13.24 -4.02 21.67
C ILE A 26 -12.57 -3.08 22.68
N THR A 27 -11.48 -2.42 22.27
CA THR A 27 -10.64 -1.63 23.18
C THR A 27 -11.12 -0.18 23.31
N ASN A 28 -10.91 0.39 24.48
CA ASN A 28 -11.31 1.75 24.79
C ASN A 28 -10.28 2.45 25.70
N TYR A 29 -9.02 2.37 25.31
CA TYR A 29 -7.88 2.80 26.11
C TYR A 29 -7.79 4.31 26.29
N THR A 30 -7.35 4.70 27.48
CA THR A 30 -7.06 6.08 27.87
C THR A 30 -5.56 6.33 27.80
N PHE A 31 -5.16 7.40 27.12
CA PHE A 31 -3.75 7.78 27.02
C PHE A 31 -3.13 8.05 28.41
N GLY A 32 -1.94 7.49 28.63
CA GLY A 32 -1.17 7.69 29.86
C GLY A 32 -1.55 6.74 31.01
N THR A 33 -2.75 6.16 30.97
CA THR A 33 -3.25 5.25 32.02
C THR A 33 -3.11 3.79 31.60
N ASP A 34 -3.56 3.45 30.40
CA ASP A 34 -3.72 2.06 29.97
C ASP A 34 -2.53 1.56 29.15
N GLN A 35 -1.35 2.17 29.33
CA GLN A 35 -0.09 1.72 28.73
C GLN A 35 0.53 0.58 29.54
N CYS A 36 1.01 -0.45 28.87
CA CYS A 36 1.73 -1.50 29.58
C CYS A 36 2.80 -2.21 28.75
N GLY A 37 3.62 -3.00 29.45
CA GLY A 37 4.54 -3.96 28.86
C GLY A 37 4.19 -5.41 29.19
N THR A 38 3.19 -5.63 30.08
CA THR A 38 2.73 -6.94 30.53
C THR A 38 1.22 -7.01 30.40
N TYR A 39 0.72 -8.01 29.71
CA TYR A 39 -0.69 -8.23 29.39
C TYR A 39 -1.03 -9.72 29.51
N GLY A 40 -2.24 -10.06 29.88
CA GLY A 40 -2.77 -11.43 29.95
C GLY A 40 -3.76 -11.71 28.81
N VAL A 41 -4.70 -10.81 28.60
CA VAL A 41 -5.78 -10.95 27.63
C VAL A 41 -5.93 -9.69 26.78
N GLU A 42 -6.67 -9.81 25.69
CA GLU A 42 -7.11 -8.69 24.86
C GLU A 42 -8.00 -7.74 25.67
N GLY A 43 -7.70 -6.47 25.61
CA GLY A 43 -8.40 -5.43 26.38
C GLY A 43 -7.67 -5.00 27.65
N ASP A 44 -6.55 -5.63 28.03
CA ASP A 44 -5.82 -5.27 29.25
C ASP A 44 -5.14 -3.90 29.15
N CYS A 45 -4.45 -3.67 28.04
CA CYS A 45 -3.70 -2.43 27.83
C CYS A 45 -3.17 -2.31 26.41
N TYR A 46 -2.69 -1.12 26.04
CA TYR A 46 -2.03 -0.91 24.76
C TYR A 46 -0.52 -0.72 24.89
N ASN A 47 0.19 -1.08 23.85
CA ASN A 47 1.62 -0.84 23.75
C ASN A 47 2.02 -0.29 22.35
N ARG A 48 3.32 -0.24 22.06
CA ARG A 48 3.86 0.29 20.81
C ARG A 48 4.12 -0.86 19.85
N GLU A 49 3.22 -1.01 18.90
CA GLU A 49 3.37 -1.94 17.79
C GLU A 49 4.32 -1.37 16.73
N HIS A 50 5.33 -2.15 16.35
CA HIS A 50 6.14 -1.92 15.18
C HIS A 50 5.58 -2.72 14.00
N SER A 51 4.77 -2.09 13.14
CA SER A 51 4.17 -2.76 11.98
C SER A 51 5.23 -3.36 11.03
N VAL A 52 6.41 -2.73 10.93
CA VAL A 52 7.65 -3.38 10.50
C VAL A 52 8.39 -3.81 11.75
N PRO A 53 8.47 -5.12 12.06
CA PRO A 53 9.04 -5.61 13.31
C PRO A 53 10.44 -5.07 13.60
N LYS A 54 10.62 -4.49 14.77
CA LYS A 54 11.90 -3.85 15.14
C LYS A 54 13.08 -4.81 15.15
N SER A 55 12.84 -6.09 15.37
CA SER A 55 13.87 -7.13 15.30
C SER A 55 14.43 -7.31 13.89
N TRP A 56 13.66 -7.03 12.84
CA TRP A 56 14.11 -7.17 11.46
C TRP A 56 15.26 -6.23 11.12
N PHE A 57 15.26 -5.03 11.68
CA PHE A 57 16.32 -4.03 11.50
C PHE A 57 17.19 -3.84 12.77
N SER A 58 17.23 -4.85 13.66
CA SER A 58 18.05 -4.87 14.88
C SER A 58 17.81 -3.67 15.80
N GLU A 59 16.57 -3.21 15.89
CA GLU A 59 16.14 -2.05 16.69
C GLU A 59 16.90 -0.75 16.41
N GLN A 60 17.48 -0.61 15.23
CA GLN A 60 18.28 0.56 14.88
C GLN A 60 17.44 1.83 14.75
N SER A 61 18.04 2.95 15.14
CA SER A 61 17.49 4.29 14.90
C SER A 61 17.87 4.78 13.49
N PRO A 62 17.02 5.62 12.85
CA PRO A 62 15.79 6.24 13.37
C PRO A 62 14.55 5.33 13.33
N MET A 63 14.57 4.20 12.62
CA MET A 63 13.42 3.33 12.38
C MET A 63 12.69 2.97 13.68
N LYS A 64 13.40 2.63 14.76
CA LYS A 64 12.80 2.25 16.05
C LYS A 64 11.82 3.29 16.63
N SER A 65 11.94 4.53 16.24
CA SER A 65 11.15 5.64 16.79
C SER A 65 10.30 6.36 15.75
N ASP A 66 10.29 5.87 14.53
CA ASP A 66 9.54 6.47 13.45
C ASP A 66 8.04 6.15 13.60
N VAL A 67 7.24 7.17 13.90
CA VAL A 67 5.81 7.03 14.16
C VAL A 67 5.04 6.48 12.97
N TRP A 68 5.57 6.64 11.76
CA TRP A 68 4.93 6.16 10.54
C TRP A 68 4.73 4.64 10.49
N HIS A 69 5.48 3.89 11.26
CA HIS A 69 5.28 2.45 11.37
C HIS A 69 5.16 1.96 12.80
N VAL A 70 5.04 2.88 13.77
CA VAL A 70 4.86 2.52 15.19
C VAL A 70 3.53 3.05 15.68
N TYR A 71 2.60 2.15 15.98
CA TYR A 71 1.22 2.44 16.34
C TYR A 71 0.90 2.03 17.78
N PRO A 72 -0.06 2.68 18.45
CA PRO A 72 -0.62 2.16 19.68
C PRO A 72 -1.63 1.05 19.34
N THR A 73 -1.41 -0.16 19.82
CA THR A 73 -2.33 -1.28 19.62
C THR A 73 -2.49 -2.08 20.90
N ASP A 74 -3.55 -2.89 20.97
CA ASP A 74 -3.73 -3.87 22.04
C ASP A 74 -2.46 -4.69 22.25
N GLY A 75 -2.00 -4.76 23.50
CA GLY A 75 -0.74 -5.42 23.84
C GLY A 75 -0.78 -6.93 23.60
N LYS A 76 -1.93 -7.59 23.86
CA LYS A 76 -2.10 -9.02 23.67
C LYS A 76 -2.09 -9.37 22.18
N ILE A 77 -2.82 -8.61 21.35
CA ILE A 77 -2.89 -8.86 19.91
C ILE A 77 -1.55 -8.55 19.24
N ASN A 78 -0.85 -7.48 19.65
CA ASN A 78 0.53 -7.23 19.26
C ASN A 78 1.44 -8.42 19.59
N GLY A 79 1.32 -8.99 20.81
CA GLY A 79 2.05 -10.20 21.19
C GLY A 79 1.72 -11.42 20.32
N MET A 80 0.46 -11.59 19.93
CA MET A 80 0.04 -12.68 19.04
C MET A 80 0.56 -12.46 17.61
N ARG A 81 0.60 -11.20 17.14
CA ARG A 81 1.23 -10.85 15.87
C ARG A 81 2.72 -11.23 15.87
N SER A 82 3.43 -11.01 16.98
CA SER A 82 4.85 -11.29 17.08
C SER A 82 5.67 -10.60 15.98
N ASN A 83 6.58 -11.32 15.32
CA ASN A 83 7.35 -10.83 14.17
C ASN A 83 6.83 -11.39 12.83
N ASN A 84 5.63 -11.94 12.81
CA ASN A 84 5.05 -12.46 11.58
C ASN A 84 4.82 -11.33 10.57
N PRO A 85 5.08 -11.54 9.28
CA PRO A 85 4.73 -10.56 8.26
C PRO A 85 3.21 -10.39 8.18
N PHE A 86 2.77 -9.30 7.57
CA PHE A 86 1.38 -9.17 7.16
C PHE A 86 1.08 -10.11 6.01
N GLY A 87 -0.14 -10.64 5.97
CA GLY A 87 -0.60 -11.58 4.94
C GLY A 87 -2.05 -11.95 5.13
N GLU A 88 -2.62 -12.63 4.16
CA GLU A 88 -3.99 -13.13 4.20
C GLU A 88 -3.99 -14.55 4.79
N VAL A 89 -4.90 -14.82 5.74
CA VAL A 89 -4.95 -16.11 6.44
C VAL A 89 -6.05 -17.01 5.88
N GLY A 90 -5.79 -18.30 5.91
CA GLY A 90 -6.74 -19.33 5.50
C GLY A 90 -7.77 -19.68 6.58
N SER A 91 -8.61 -20.65 6.25
CA SER A 91 -9.58 -21.22 7.19
C SER A 91 -8.89 -21.81 8.42
N GLY A 92 -9.54 -21.70 9.60
CA GLY A 92 -9.00 -22.17 10.87
C GLY A 92 -7.92 -21.28 11.48
N ALA A 93 -7.74 -20.05 10.97
CA ALA A 93 -6.91 -19.06 11.61
C ALA A 93 -7.41 -18.69 13.01
N SER A 94 -6.49 -18.34 13.90
CA SER A 94 -6.83 -17.69 15.18
C SER A 94 -7.18 -16.22 14.93
N SER A 95 -7.94 -15.63 15.86
CA SER A 95 -8.33 -14.22 15.73
C SER A 95 -8.37 -13.51 17.08
N SER A 96 -8.34 -12.17 17.05
CA SER A 96 -8.81 -11.32 18.12
C SER A 96 -10.32 -11.52 18.34
N LYS A 97 -10.86 -10.94 19.40
CA LYS A 97 -12.31 -10.95 19.61
C LYS A 97 -13.02 -10.36 18.38
N ASN A 98 -14.23 -10.80 18.14
CA ASN A 98 -15.04 -10.45 16.96
C ASN A 98 -14.41 -10.81 15.60
N GLY A 99 -13.27 -11.49 15.57
CA GLY A 99 -12.56 -11.80 14.34
C GLY A 99 -11.92 -10.59 13.66
N PHE A 100 -11.68 -9.52 14.40
CA PHE A 100 -11.20 -8.24 13.86
C PHE A 100 -9.82 -8.34 13.23
N SER A 101 -8.83 -8.85 13.95
CA SER A 101 -7.54 -9.25 13.40
C SER A 101 -7.38 -10.75 13.44
N LYS A 102 -6.61 -11.32 12.52
CA LYS A 102 -6.42 -12.77 12.40
C LYS A 102 -4.95 -13.11 12.26
N TRP A 103 -4.57 -14.32 12.66
CA TRP A 103 -3.23 -14.85 12.42
C TRP A 103 -3.27 -16.35 12.21
N GLY A 104 -2.42 -16.82 11.33
CA GLY A 104 -2.40 -18.22 10.95
C GLY A 104 -1.58 -18.48 9.71
N LYS A 105 -1.83 -19.61 9.07
CA LYS A 105 -1.15 -20.01 7.85
C LYS A 105 -1.54 -19.09 6.70
N CYS A 106 -0.53 -18.59 6.00
CA CYS A 106 -0.72 -17.71 4.84
C CYS A 106 -1.39 -18.45 3.68
N VAL A 107 -2.32 -17.76 3.02
CA VAL A 107 -2.91 -18.17 1.73
C VAL A 107 -2.56 -17.21 0.59
N THR A 108 -1.86 -16.10 0.89
CA THR A 108 -1.33 -15.22 -0.16
C THR A 108 -0.35 -16.01 -1.02
N PRO A 109 -0.52 -16.03 -2.36
CA PRO A 109 0.39 -16.74 -3.25
C PRO A 109 1.86 -16.31 -3.07
N GLY A 110 2.76 -17.30 -3.03
CA GLY A 110 4.20 -17.06 -2.89
C GLY A 110 4.75 -17.18 -1.46
N TYR A 111 3.89 -17.35 -0.45
CA TYR A 111 4.32 -17.57 0.94
C TYR A 111 3.43 -18.60 1.65
N SER A 112 4.03 -19.42 2.51
CA SER A 112 3.31 -20.50 3.24
C SER A 112 3.55 -20.50 4.75
N GLY A 113 4.26 -19.50 5.28
CA GLY A 113 4.50 -19.34 6.71
C GLY A 113 3.30 -18.79 7.48
N THR A 114 3.52 -18.46 8.74
CA THR A 114 2.53 -17.76 9.56
C THR A 114 2.53 -16.28 9.24
N VAL A 115 1.34 -15.69 9.14
CA VAL A 115 1.11 -14.27 8.87
C VAL A 115 0.10 -13.69 9.86
N PHE A 116 0.07 -12.38 9.91
CA PHE A 116 -0.96 -11.61 10.60
C PHE A 116 -1.78 -10.82 9.58
N GLU A 117 -3.08 -10.95 9.64
CA GLU A 117 -4.04 -10.23 8.80
C GLU A 117 -4.77 -9.18 9.64
N PRO A 118 -4.52 -7.89 9.40
CA PRO A 118 -5.28 -6.83 10.03
C PRO A 118 -6.71 -6.79 9.48
N ASN A 119 -7.59 -6.05 10.14
CA ASN A 119 -8.92 -5.77 9.63
C ASN A 119 -8.85 -5.11 8.25
N ASP A 120 -9.84 -5.37 7.40
CA ASP A 120 -9.90 -4.85 6.03
C ASP A 120 -9.84 -3.31 5.99
N GLU A 121 -10.40 -2.65 7.00
CA GLU A 121 -10.40 -1.19 7.19
C GLU A 121 -8.98 -0.56 7.32
N TYR A 122 -7.95 -1.38 7.63
CA TYR A 122 -6.58 -0.90 7.85
C TYR A 122 -5.54 -1.56 6.95
N LYS A 123 -5.98 -2.36 6.00
CA LYS A 123 -5.06 -3.01 5.05
C LYS A 123 -4.28 -2.00 4.22
N GLY A 124 -4.95 -0.97 3.72
CA GLY A 124 -4.35 0.12 2.98
C GLY A 124 -3.42 0.98 3.83
N ASP A 125 -3.81 1.29 5.08
CA ASP A 125 -2.97 1.99 6.05
C ASP A 125 -1.61 1.30 6.22
N PHE A 126 -1.63 -0.03 6.42
CA PHE A 126 -0.39 -0.80 6.58
C PHE A 126 0.38 -0.95 5.26
N ALA A 127 -0.30 -1.03 4.13
CA ALA A 127 0.35 -1.04 2.82
C ALA A 127 1.13 0.27 2.59
N ARG A 128 0.48 1.43 2.78
CA ARG A 128 1.12 2.75 2.67
C ARG A 128 2.24 2.97 3.68
N THR A 129 2.14 2.35 4.84
CA THR A 129 3.22 2.31 5.84
C THR A 129 4.45 1.55 5.33
N TYR A 130 4.26 0.39 4.69
CA TYR A 130 5.35 -0.41 4.13
C TYR A 130 6.00 0.28 2.94
N PHE A 131 5.23 0.92 2.06
CA PHE A 131 5.75 1.74 0.96
C PHE A 131 6.57 2.93 1.46
N TYR A 132 6.07 3.64 2.48
CA TYR A 132 6.84 4.67 3.16
C TYR A 132 8.16 4.13 3.71
N PHE A 133 8.11 3.01 4.42
CA PHE A 133 9.29 2.41 5.05
C PHE A 133 10.32 1.98 4.01
N ALA A 134 9.91 1.34 2.93
CA ALA A 134 10.77 0.95 1.83
C ALA A 134 11.44 2.17 1.17
N THR A 135 10.67 3.21 0.90
CA THR A 135 11.18 4.45 0.27
C THR A 135 12.10 5.23 1.21
N ARG A 136 11.65 5.46 2.45
CA ARG A 136 12.39 6.28 3.43
C ARG A 136 13.72 5.69 3.82
N TYR A 137 13.79 4.36 3.86
CA TYR A 137 14.97 3.63 4.35
C TYR A 137 15.69 2.83 3.27
N GLN A 138 15.41 3.07 1.98
CA GLN A 138 16.00 2.35 0.84
C GLN A 138 17.54 2.19 0.93
N ASN A 139 18.25 3.21 1.39
CA ASN A 139 19.71 3.19 1.54
C ASN A 139 20.21 2.44 2.78
N ARG A 140 19.30 1.95 3.63
CA ARG A 140 19.61 1.20 4.85
C ARG A 140 19.12 -0.23 4.80
N ILE A 141 18.13 -0.49 3.92
CA ILE A 141 17.55 -1.82 3.77
C ILE A 141 18.61 -2.78 3.24
N THR A 142 18.78 -3.84 3.98
CA THR A 142 19.48 -5.04 3.55
C THR A 142 18.46 -6.18 3.42
N ASN A 143 18.70 -7.35 3.99
CA ASN A 143 17.72 -8.43 4.03
C ASN A 143 17.02 -8.43 5.41
N TRP A 144 15.95 -7.65 5.55
CA TRP A 144 15.22 -7.48 6.81
C TRP A 144 13.95 -8.33 6.84
N GLY A 145 13.88 -9.26 7.80
CA GLY A 145 12.71 -10.09 8.05
C GLY A 145 12.26 -10.98 6.89
N SER A 146 13.13 -11.22 5.91
CA SER A 146 12.80 -11.92 4.66
C SER A 146 11.67 -11.24 3.85
N ILE A 147 11.40 -9.98 4.13
CA ILE A 147 10.37 -9.17 3.44
C ILE A 147 11.02 -8.00 2.71
N PHE A 148 11.93 -7.29 3.39
CA PHE A 148 12.66 -6.20 2.76
C PHE A 148 14.00 -6.68 2.23
N VAL A 149 14.32 -6.28 1.01
CA VAL A 149 15.53 -6.67 0.28
C VAL A 149 16.31 -5.44 -0.20
N SER A 150 17.63 -5.59 -0.39
CA SER A 150 18.50 -4.47 -0.79
C SER A 150 18.21 -3.92 -2.19
N ASN A 151 17.65 -4.75 -3.06
CA ASN A 151 17.35 -4.36 -4.44
C ASN A 151 15.96 -3.73 -4.53
N TYR A 152 15.83 -2.70 -5.37
CA TYR A 152 14.54 -2.14 -5.73
C TYR A 152 13.57 -3.23 -6.24
N PRO A 153 12.31 -3.23 -5.86
CA PRO A 153 11.58 -2.21 -5.11
C PRO A 153 11.67 -2.32 -3.57
N HIS A 154 12.67 -3.00 -3.04
CA HIS A 154 12.96 -3.21 -1.63
C HIS A 154 11.97 -4.06 -0.84
N ILE A 155 10.94 -4.59 -1.48
CA ILE A 155 9.95 -5.52 -0.93
C ILE A 155 9.89 -6.73 -1.85
N ILE A 156 9.87 -7.94 -1.30
CA ILE A 156 9.76 -9.18 -2.09
C ILE A 156 8.41 -9.31 -2.78
N ASP A 157 8.36 -10.00 -3.90
CA ASP A 157 7.24 -10.01 -4.84
C ASP A 157 5.89 -10.39 -4.21
N TRP A 158 5.83 -11.46 -3.42
CA TRP A 158 4.55 -11.89 -2.84
C TRP A 158 3.95 -10.84 -1.90
N GLN A 159 4.81 -10.21 -1.08
CA GLN A 159 4.40 -9.17 -0.16
C GLN A 159 4.02 -7.90 -0.92
N LEU A 160 4.82 -7.53 -1.91
CA LEU A 160 4.56 -6.36 -2.75
C LEU A 160 3.21 -6.47 -3.46
N ASN A 161 2.96 -7.58 -4.16
CA ASN A 161 1.70 -7.80 -4.88
C ASN A 161 0.48 -7.77 -3.96
N MET A 162 0.61 -8.29 -2.74
CA MET A 162 -0.45 -8.21 -1.74
C MET A 162 -0.67 -6.77 -1.26
N LEU A 163 0.41 -6.04 -0.93
CA LEU A 163 0.31 -4.65 -0.47
C LEU A 163 -0.27 -3.71 -1.54
N LEU A 164 0.04 -3.93 -2.81
CA LEU A 164 -0.58 -3.20 -3.93
C LEU A 164 -2.09 -3.41 -3.96
N ARG A 165 -2.55 -4.67 -3.86
CA ARG A 165 -4.00 -4.96 -3.78
C ARG A 165 -4.64 -4.33 -2.54
N TRP A 166 -4.01 -4.41 -1.39
CA TRP A 166 -4.52 -3.80 -0.16
C TRP A 166 -4.65 -2.29 -0.26
N HIS A 167 -3.68 -1.63 -0.89
CA HIS A 167 -3.73 -0.21 -1.16
C HIS A 167 -4.92 0.20 -2.04
N GLU A 168 -5.24 -0.61 -3.08
CA GLU A 168 -6.39 -0.38 -3.96
C GLU A 168 -7.72 -0.66 -3.27
N GLN A 169 -7.78 -1.70 -2.43
CA GLN A 169 -9.00 -2.13 -1.73
C GLN A 169 -9.39 -1.21 -0.59
N ASP A 170 -8.42 -0.59 0.05
CA ASP A 170 -8.58 0.31 1.18
C ASP A 170 -7.92 1.66 0.87
N PRO A 171 -8.64 2.58 0.18
CA PRO A 171 -8.15 3.90 -0.16
C PRO A 171 -7.84 4.76 1.07
N VAL A 172 -7.10 5.84 0.86
CA VAL A 172 -6.74 6.78 1.94
C VAL A 172 -7.98 7.27 2.67
N SER A 173 -8.00 7.05 3.97
CA SER A 173 -9.07 7.43 4.87
C SER A 173 -8.85 8.83 5.49
N GLN A 174 -9.93 9.43 6.04
CA GLN A 174 -9.80 10.69 6.79
C GLN A 174 -8.86 10.54 7.99
N LYS A 175 -8.88 9.38 8.66
CA LYS A 175 -7.94 9.04 9.75
C LYS A 175 -6.49 9.18 9.33
N GLU A 176 -6.14 8.69 8.14
CA GLU A 176 -4.77 8.79 7.63
C GLU A 176 -4.40 10.23 7.29
N LEU A 177 -5.30 11.01 6.69
CA LEU A 177 -5.09 12.43 6.41
C LEU A 177 -4.87 13.23 7.69
N ASP A 178 -5.70 13.03 8.70
CA ASP A 178 -5.57 13.69 10.00
C ASP A 178 -4.27 13.29 10.70
N ARG A 179 -3.91 12.01 10.62
CA ARG A 179 -2.65 11.50 11.17
C ARG A 179 -1.44 12.07 10.44
N ASN A 180 -1.52 12.19 9.12
CA ASN A 180 -0.46 12.75 8.28
C ASN A 180 -0.15 14.20 8.68
N GLU A 181 -1.18 15.00 8.89
CA GLU A 181 -1.04 16.38 9.36
C GLU A 181 -0.47 16.41 10.79
N ALA A 182 -1.02 15.63 11.71
CA ALA A 182 -0.56 15.61 13.09
C ALA A 182 0.90 15.15 13.25
N VAL A 183 1.39 14.24 12.40
CA VAL A 183 2.80 13.83 12.37
C VAL A 183 3.67 14.95 11.81
N TYR A 184 3.23 15.65 10.76
CA TYR A 184 3.94 16.78 10.17
C TYR A 184 4.08 17.93 11.17
N GLU A 185 3.03 18.28 11.90
CA GLU A 185 3.06 19.31 12.94
C GLU A 185 3.86 18.91 14.19
N SER A 186 4.18 17.64 14.32
CA SER A 186 4.93 17.11 15.47
C SER A 186 6.43 17.36 15.37
N ARG A 187 7.17 16.91 16.37
CA ARG A 187 8.65 16.92 16.35
C ARG A 187 9.25 16.02 15.26
N GLN A 188 8.50 15.05 14.72
CA GLN A 188 8.96 14.22 13.62
C GLN A 188 9.01 15.03 12.32
N GLY A 189 8.01 15.88 12.05
CA GLY A 189 8.05 16.93 11.04
C GLY A 189 8.12 16.46 9.59
N ASN A 190 7.66 15.22 9.31
CA ASN A 190 7.59 14.70 7.95
C ASN A 190 6.23 14.07 7.65
N ARG A 191 5.91 14.01 6.37
CA ARG A 191 4.67 13.41 5.86
C ARG A 191 4.94 12.04 5.25
N ASN A 192 3.89 11.23 5.16
CA ASN A 192 3.90 10.04 4.31
C ASN A 192 3.38 10.44 2.92
N PRO A 193 4.23 10.47 1.88
CA PRO A 193 3.81 10.90 0.56
C PRO A 193 2.76 10.00 -0.09
N PHE A 194 2.65 8.74 0.34
CA PHE A 194 1.65 7.80 -0.18
C PHE A 194 0.25 8.03 0.42
N ILE A 195 0.10 8.95 1.37
CA ILE A 195 -1.16 9.47 1.87
C ILE A 195 -1.53 10.75 1.12
N ASP A 196 -0.56 11.66 0.91
CA ASP A 196 -0.78 12.91 0.17
C ASP A 196 -1.05 12.66 -1.32
N TYR A 197 -0.33 11.70 -1.89
CA TYR A 197 -0.36 11.34 -3.31
C TYR A 197 -0.42 9.81 -3.46
N PRO A 198 -1.60 9.19 -3.25
CA PRO A 198 -1.75 7.73 -3.30
C PRO A 198 -1.28 7.11 -4.62
N GLU A 199 -1.39 7.82 -5.72
CA GLU A 199 -0.92 7.41 -7.05
C GLU A 199 0.59 7.15 -7.12
N LEU A 200 1.37 7.71 -6.21
CA LEU A 200 2.81 7.41 -6.09
C LEU A 200 3.08 5.92 -5.84
N VAL A 201 2.13 5.19 -5.26
CA VAL A 201 2.28 3.75 -5.05
C VAL A 201 2.45 3.05 -6.39
N ASP A 202 1.60 3.33 -7.37
CA ASP A 202 1.68 2.72 -8.69
C ASP A 202 2.89 3.23 -9.49
N LEU A 203 3.21 4.52 -9.36
CA LEU A 203 4.37 5.13 -10.02
C LEU A 203 5.73 4.63 -9.50
N ILE A 204 5.78 4.15 -8.25
CA ILE A 204 7.03 3.68 -7.65
C ILE A 204 7.06 2.15 -7.56
N PHE A 205 5.97 1.51 -7.20
CA PHE A 205 5.92 0.08 -6.88
C PHE A 205 5.09 -0.75 -7.86
N GLY A 206 4.14 -0.12 -8.58
CA GLY A 206 3.23 -0.77 -9.52
C GLY A 206 3.73 -0.78 -10.96
N ASP A 207 2.80 -0.78 -11.89
CA ASP A 207 3.09 -0.92 -13.32
C ASP A 207 3.43 0.42 -14.01
N SER A 208 3.14 1.56 -13.36
CA SER A 208 3.34 2.90 -13.92
C SER A 208 4.71 3.53 -13.65
N ARG A 209 5.74 2.72 -13.36
CA ARG A 209 7.08 3.18 -12.90
C ARG A 209 7.82 4.13 -13.84
N ASN A 210 7.44 4.16 -15.11
CA ASN A 210 8.06 5.03 -16.11
C ASN A 210 7.27 6.33 -16.35
N ILE A 211 6.17 6.55 -15.62
CA ILE A 211 5.37 7.75 -15.73
C ILE A 211 5.92 8.79 -14.75
N PRO A 212 6.26 10.01 -15.19
CA PRO A 212 6.70 11.06 -14.30
C PRO A 212 5.60 11.43 -13.30
N PHE A 213 5.96 11.62 -12.04
CA PHE A 213 5.06 12.17 -11.05
C PHE A 213 4.90 13.68 -11.26
N MET A 214 3.66 14.13 -11.35
CA MET A 214 3.30 15.54 -11.51
C MET A 214 2.45 15.96 -10.31
N PRO A 215 3.05 16.54 -9.26
CA PRO A 215 2.28 17.14 -8.17
C PRO A 215 1.37 18.23 -8.74
N ASP A 216 0.15 18.31 -8.27
CA ASP A 216 -0.86 19.30 -8.70
C ASP A 216 -1.37 19.10 -10.14
N GLY A 217 -1.22 17.90 -10.69
CA GLY A 217 -1.74 17.57 -12.02
C GLY A 217 -0.90 18.08 -13.19
N GLY A 218 0.28 18.65 -12.93
CA GLY A 218 1.27 19.17 -13.90
C GLY A 218 0.74 19.55 -15.28
N ASP A 219 1.23 20.60 -15.89
CA ASP A 219 0.81 21.04 -17.24
C ASP A 219 1.38 20.16 -18.39
N ALA A 220 2.27 19.20 -18.09
CA ALA A 220 2.83 18.35 -19.12
C ALA A 220 1.80 17.30 -19.60
N PRO A 221 1.60 17.18 -20.92
CA PRO A 221 0.70 16.17 -21.48
C PRO A 221 1.24 14.77 -21.27
N TYR A 222 0.38 13.82 -20.87
CA TYR A 222 0.74 12.41 -20.77
C TYR A 222 -0.44 11.48 -21.00
N ILE A 223 -0.17 10.23 -21.39
CA ILE A 223 -1.17 9.18 -21.57
C ILE A 223 -1.27 8.35 -20.28
N GLU A 224 -2.47 8.29 -19.71
CA GLU A 224 -2.78 7.50 -18.50
C GLU A 224 -3.08 6.03 -18.85
N ALA A 225 -3.73 5.81 -20.00
CA ALA A 225 -4.11 4.49 -20.47
C ALA A 225 -4.06 4.43 -22.03
N PRO A 226 -3.63 3.33 -22.65
CA PRO A 226 -2.98 2.20 -21.98
C PRO A 226 -1.64 2.61 -21.35
N ARG A 227 -1.29 1.98 -20.25
CA ARG A 227 -0.01 2.27 -19.58
C ARG A 227 1.16 1.80 -20.44
N ASN A 228 2.25 2.54 -20.40
CA ASN A 228 3.47 2.16 -21.10
C ASN A 228 3.97 0.79 -20.66
N GLY A 229 4.17 -0.12 -21.61
CA GLY A 229 4.58 -1.51 -21.35
C GLY A 229 3.44 -2.44 -20.90
N SER A 230 2.19 -1.99 -20.87
CA SER A 230 1.06 -2.87 -20.57
C SER A 230 0.86 -3.92 -21.66
N THR A 231 0.44 -5.11 -21.25
CA THR A 231 0.11 -6.22 -22.17
C THR A 231 -1.40 -6.37 -22.27
N VAL A 232 -1.89 -6.55 -23.49
CA VAL A 232 -3.29 -6.86 -23.75
C VAL A 232 -3.36 -8.28 -24.33
N ASP A 233 -4.07 -9.18 -23.63
CA ASP A 233 -4.33 -10.51 -24.13
C ASP A 233 -5.46 -10.45 -25.16
N MET A 234 -5.13 -10.72 -26.40
CA MET A 234 -6.08 -10.76 -27.52
C MET A 234 -6.74 -12.14 -27.68
N GLY A 235 -6.42 -13.11 -26.82
CA GLY A 235 -6.92 -14.48 -26.93
C GLY A 235 -6.25 -15.27 -28.05
N ILE A 236 -6.93 -16.30 -28.54
CA ILE A 236 -6.41 -17.23 -29.56
C ILE A 236 -7.15 -17.01 -30.88
N ALA A 237 -6.39 -16.72 -31.95
CA ALA A 237 -6.88 -16.73 -33.30
C ALA A 237 -6.50 -18.05 -33.98
N SER A 238 -7.44 -18.68 -34.71
CA SER A 238 -7.14 -19.84 -35.52
C SER A 238 -6.48 -19.41 -36.83
N VAL A 239 -5.42 -20.11 -37.24
CA VAL A 239 -4.58 -19.80 -38.42
C VAL A 239 -5.38 -19.68 -39.73
N ASN A 240 -6.54 -20.29 -39.83
CA ASN A 240 -7.41 -20.24 -41.03
C ASN A 240 -8.75 -19.52 -40.76
N SER A 241 -8.85 -18.72 -39.69
CA SER A 241 -10.06 -17.96 -39.42
C SER A 241 -10.15 -16.74 -40.32
N SER A 242 -11.29 -16.57 -40.99
CA SER A 242 -11.62 -15.34 -41.72
C SER A 242 -12.14 -14.21 -40.82
N SER A 243 -12.31 -14.49 -39.57
CA SER A 243 -12.82 -13.51 -38.59
C SER A 243 -11.66 -13.03 -37.69
N PRO A 244 -11.35 -11.74 -37.68
CA PRO A 244 -10.34 -11.20 -36.79
C PRO A 244 -10.79 -11.29 -35.33
N VAL A 245 -9.84 -11.46 -34.42
CA VAL A 245 -10.07 -11.22 -32.97
C VAL A 245 -9.96 -9.73 -32.75
N THR A 246 -10.97 -9.15 -32.11
CA THR A 246 -11.03 -7.70 -31.84
C THR A 246 -11.02 -7.46 -30.34
N VAL A 247 -10.17 -6.56 -29.87
CA VAL A 247 -10.12 -6.09 -28.49
C VAL A 247 -10.29 -4.58 -28.50
N GLN A 248 -11.07 -4.07 -27.54
CA GLN A 248 -11.21 -2.62 -27.33
C GLN A 248 -10.12 -2.13 -26.38
N LEU A 249 -9.43 -1.08 -26.76
CA LEU A 249 -8.46 -0.38 -25.91
C LEU A 249 -9.00 0.98 -25.53
N SER A 250 -9.13 1.25 -24.23
CA SER A 250 -9.45 2.59 -23.76
C SER A 250 -8.18 3.44 -23.78
N VAL A 251 -8.27 4.61 -24.38
CA VAL A 251 -7.21 5.61 -24.40
C VAL A 251 -7.63 6.80 -23.53
N ARG A 252 -6.80 7.13 -22.57
CA ARG A 252 -7.02 8.28 -21.68
C ARG A 252 -5.71 8.99 -21.40
N GLY A 253 -5.76 10.30 -21.33
CA GLY A 253 -4.61 11.14 -21.01
C GLY A 253 -5.04 12.38 -20.24
N ARG A 254 -4.07 13.20 -19.90
CA ARG A 254 -4.28 14.53 -19.29
C ARG A 254 -3.44 15.57 -20.01
N ASN A 255 -3.97 16.79 -20.05
CA ASN A 255 -3.29 17.95 -20.62
C ASN A 255 -2.83 17.71 -22.09
N ILE A 256 -3.56 16.87 -22.81
CA ILE A 256 -3.31 16.64 -24.24
C ILE A 256 -3.81 17.86 -25.00
N GLU A 257 -2.91 18.52 -25.72
CA GLU A 257 -3.21 19.78 -26.47
C GLU A 257 -3.36 19.54 -27.98
N SER A 258 -2.92 18.38 -28.46
CA SER A 258 -2.98 18.05 -29.89
C SER A 258 -3.47 16.62 -30.08
N ALA A 259 -3.79 16.26 -31.32
CA ALA A 259 -4.20 14.91 -31.66
C ALA A 259 -3.10 13.88 -31.35
N VAL A 260 -3.53 12.71 -30.89
CA VAL A 260 -2.66 11.57 -30.55
C VAL A 260 -2.75 10.55 -31.67
N SER A 261 -1.60 10.18 -32.24
CA SER A 261 -1.52 9.13 -33.24
C SER A 261 -1.45 7.75 -32.60
N VAL A 262 -2.10 6.77 -33.20
CA VAL A 262 -2.05 5.35 -32.83
C VAL A 262 -1.39 4.56 -33.94
N GLU A 263 -0.25 3.95 -33.63
CA GLU A 263 0.53 3.18 -34.60
C GLU A 263 0.69 1.74 -34.13
N VAL A 264 0.72 0.81 -35.07
CA VAL A 264 1.07 -0.58 -34.85
C VAL A 264 2.51 -0.77 -35.28
N GLY A 265 3.36 -1.24 -34.36
CA GLY A 265 4.76 -1.49 -34.61
C GLY A 265 5.23 -2.84 -34.05
N GLY A 266 6.48 -3.23 -34.36
CA GLY A 266 7.08 -4.49 -33.94
C GLY A 266 7.15 -5.51 -35.06
N ASP A 267 7.79 -6.66 -34.79
CA ASP A 267 8.13 -7.68 -35.82
C ASP A 267 6.90 -8.28 -36.48
N ASP A 268 5.78 -8.43 -35.77
CA ASP A 268 4.53 -8.99 -36.28
C ASP A 268 3.45 -7.93 -36.58
N SER A 269 3.85 -6.66 -36.77
CA SER A 269 2.92 -5.53 -36.93
C SER A 269 1.93 -5.71 -38.08
N GLU A 270 2.30 -6.45 -39.13
CA GLU A 270 1.44 -6.79 -40.26
C GLU A 270 0.23 -7.68 -39.90
N CYS A 271 0.30 -8.37 -38.76
CA CYS A 271 -0.79 -9.21 -38.27
C CYS A 271 -1.87 -8.42 -37.51
N PHE A 272 -1.65 -7.15 -37.27
CA PHE A 272 -2.52 -6.30 -36.47
C PHE A 272 -2.99 -5.07 -37.25
N SER A 273 -4.15 -4.57 -36.88
CA SER A 273 -4.65 -3.31 -37.40
C SER A 273 -5.43 -2.56 -36.30
N VAL A 274 -5.44 -1.25 -36.40
CA VAL A 274 -6.27 -0.38 -35.56
C VAL A 274 -7.35 0.27 -36.42
N ASN A 275 -8.56 0.36 -35.91
CA ASN A 275 -9.70 0.97 -36.60
C ASN A 275 -9.63 2.51 -36.60
N ARG A 276 -8.87 3.07 -35.68
CA ARG A 276 -8.63 4.52 -35.55
C ARG A 276 -7.15 4.78 -35.38
N ARG A 277 -6.61 5.66 -36.20
CA ARG A 277 -5.18 6.03 -36.20
C ARG A 277 -4.92 7.40 -35.59
N GLU A 278 -5.98 8.15 -35.27
CA GLU A 278 -5.89 9.48 -34.68
C GLU A 278 -7.05 9.70 -33.72
N LEU A 279 -6.75 10.24 -32.55
CA LEU A 279 -7.68 10.62 -31.50
C LEU A 279 -7.50 12.10 -31.22
N THR A 280 -8.57 12.85 -31.08
CA THR A 280 -8.49 14.26 -30.72
C THR A 280 -8.04 14.43 -29.25
N ALA A 281 -7.49 15.59 -28.94
CA ALA A 281 -7.12 15.95 -27.57
C ALA A 281 -8.30 15.78 -26.59
N ASP A 282 -9.49 16.25 -26.98
CA ASP A 282 -10.69 16.14 -26.15
C ASP A 282 -11.11 14.69 -25.89
N GLU A 283 -11.06 13.83 -26.90
CA GLU A 283 -11.35 12.42 -26.73
C GLU A 283 -10.40 11.74 -25.75
N VAL A 284 -9.11 12.03 -25.85
CA VAL A 284 -8.10 11.45 -24.97
C VAL A 284 -8.23 11.99 -23.54
N ASN A 285 -8.41 13.30 -23.37
CA ASN A 285 -8.58 13.90 -22.04
C ASN A 285 -9.86 13.45 -21.32
N ASN A 286 -10.92 13.11 -22.05
CA ASN A 286 -12.16 12.59 -21.50
C ASN A 286 -12.21 11.06 -21.39
N GLY A 287 -11.23 10.39 -21.98
CA GLY A 287 -11.17 8.93 -22.13
C GLY A 287 -12.06 8.43 -23.26
N THR A 288 -11.49 7.70 -24.21
CA THR A 288 -12.21 7.09 -25.34
C THR A 288 -11.81 5.62 -25.51
N THR A 289 -12.63 4.87 -26.25
CA THR A 289 -12.41 3.43 -26.52
C THR A 289 -12.41 3.17 -28.01
#